data_03d6a82dd829d96dd85a395a3915025c
#
_entry.id   03d6a82dd829d96dd85a395a3915025c
#
_cell.length_a   1.000
_cell.length_b   1.000
_cell.length_c   1.000
_cell.angle_alpha   90.00
_cell.angle_beta   90.00
_cell.angle_gamma   90.00
#
_symmetry.space_group_name_H-M   'P 1'
#
loop_
_entity.id
_entity.type
_entity.pdbx_description
1 polymer ?
#
loop_
_entity_poly.entity_id
_entity_poly.type
_entity_poly.pdbx_seq_one_letter_code
_entity_poly.pdbx_strand_id
1 'polypeptide(L)'
;VTLANHSALENTIPPASHPEFKETGCFLKFCDEVRRYTSVPLCGVGGLNDPDFVEQQLASGRIQCAAMCRQLLADPNWVNKLQSGNAAKIHRCVRCNKKCLGGLIAHQGTRCVYDALNAKEQGSI
;
A
#
# COMPACT_ATOMS: atom_id res chain seq x y z
N VAL A 1 12.81 8.65 -1.01
CA VAL A 1 13.96 8.19 -1.79
C VAL A 1 13.43 7.38 -2.96
N THR A 2 13.49 7.96 -4.15
CA THR A 2 13.13 7.27 -5.39
C THR A 2 14.37 6.53 -5.85
N LEU A 3 14.41 5.23 -5.69
CA LEU A 3 15.45 4.40 -6.25
C LEU A 3 15.18 4.21 -7.74
N ALA A 4 15.59 5.18 -8.55
CA ALA A 4 15.40 5.20 -9.98
C ALA A 4 16.57 4.51 -10.70
N ASN A 5 16.75 3.22 -10.46
CA ASN A 5 17.68 2.43 -11.23
C ASN A 5 17.02 1.13 -11.66
N HIS A 6 16.98 0.85 -12.95
CA HIS A 6 16.31 -0.32 -13.52
C HIS A 6 16.79 -1.66 -12.91
N SER A 7 18.09 -1.77 -12.63
CA SER A 7 18.66 -2.92 -11.94
C SER A 7 18.31 -2.97 -10.44
N ALA A 8 18.03 -1.82 -9.83
CA ALA A 8 17.53 -1.75 -8.47
C ALA A 8 16.03 -2.07 -8.38
N LEU A 9 15.26 -1.87 -9.47
CA LEU A 9 13.84 -2.19 -9.50
C LEU A 9 13.59 -3.71 -9.39
N GLU A 10 14.40 -4.52 -10.05
CA GLU A 10 14.30 -5.97 -9.96
C GLU A 10 14.63 -6.50 -8.57
N ASN A 11 15.52 -5.81 -7.84
CA ASN A 11 15.90 -6.16 -6.47
C ASN A 11 15.01 -5.47 -5.41
N THR A 12 14.28 -4.41 -5.76
CA THR A 12 13.42 -3.66 -4.83
C THR A 12 11.94 -4.01 -4.95
N ILE A 13 11.56 -4.76 -5.99
CA ILE A 13 10.23 -5.35 -6.05
C ILE A 13 10.24 -6.57 -5.14
N PRO A 14 9.62 -6.49 -3.94
CA PRO A 14 9.65 -7.63 -3.05
C PRO A 14 8.92 -8.79 -3.72
N PRO A 15 9.56 -9.93 -3.93
CA PRO A 15 8.82 -11.11 -4.33
C PRO A 15 7.69 -11.31 -3.33
N ALA A 16 6.49 -11.61 -3.80
CA ALA A 16 5.33 -11.83 -2.92
C ALA A 16 5.60 -12.89 -1.84
N SER A 17 6.60 -13.73 -2.06
CA SER A 17 7.06 -14.79 -1.16
C SER A 17 8.10 -14.33 -0.12
N HIS A 18 8.72 -13.14 -0.25
CA HIS A 18 9.78 -12.74 0.67
C HIS A 18 9.21 -12.34 2.03
N PRO A 19 9.64 -12.97 3.14
CA PRO A 19 9.04 -12.73 4.46
C PRO A 19 9.13 -11.27 4.90
N GLU A 20 10.27 -10.62 4.68
CA GLU A 20 10.53 -9.23 5.08
C GLU A 20 9.54 -8.24 4.48
N PHE A 21 9.00 -8.52 3.29
CA PHE A 21 8.08 -7.64 2.59
C PHE A 21 6.60 -8.02 2.77
N LYS A 22 6.31 -9.05 3.55
CA LYS A 22 4.94 -9.43 3.93
C LYS A 22 4.43 -8.67 5.13
N GLU A 23 5.33 -8.07 5.91
CA GLU A 23 4.95 -7.33 7.10
C GLU A 23 4.22 -6.03 6.75
N THR A 24 3.20 -5.73 7.53
CA THR A 24 2.52 -4.44 7.47
C THR A 24 3.49 -3.35 7.92
N GLY A 25 3.61 -2.28 7.11
CA GLY A 25 4.54 -1.20 7.42
C GLY A 25 6.02 -1.56 7.26
N CYS A 26 6.35 -2.52 6.40
CA CYS A 26 7.72 -3.05 6.23
C CYS A 26 8.80 -1.98 5.97
N PHE A 27 8.44 -0.80 5.44
CA PHE A 27 9.38 0.28 5.18
C PHE A 27 9.34 1.42 6.21
N LEU A 28 8.48 1.36 7.22
CA LEU A 28 8.41 2.41 8.24
C LEU A 28 9.69 2.53 9.07
N LYS A 29 10.50 1.48 9.14
CA LYS A 29 11.85 1.53 9.72
C LYS A 29 12.74 2.63 9.12
N PHE A 30 12.55 2.95 7.84
CA PHE A 30 13.26 4.05 7.19
C PHE A 30 12.75 5.41 7.65
N CYS A 31 11.47 5.53 7.96
CA CYS A 31 10.92 6.74 8.59
C CYS A 31 11.54 6.96 9.98
N ASP A 32 11.70 5.89 10.77
CA ASP A 32 12.33 5.96 12.08
C ASP A 32 13.78 6.45 11.97
N GLU A 33 14.51 5.97 10.98
CA GLU A 33 15.90 6.38 10.75
C GLU A 33 15.98 7.85 10.32
N VAL A 34 15.17 8.26 9.34
CA VAL A 34 15.13 9.66 8.85
C VAL A 34 14.72 10.63 9.96
N ARG A 35 13.82 10.20 10.86
CA ARG A 35 13.37 11.03 12.00
C ARG A 35 14.49 11.47 12.92
N ARG A 36 15.60 10.73 12.98
CA ARG A 36 16.78 11.11 13.78
C ARG A 36 17.47 12.37 13.29
N TYR A 37 17.27 12.72 12.02
CA TYR A 37 17.98 13.81 11.35
C TYR A 37 17.09 15.00 10.99
N THR A 38 15.76 14.86 11.09
CA THR A 38 14.83 15.91 10.69
C THR A 38 13.52 15.87 11.46
N SER A 39 12.92 17.03 11.63
CA SER A 39 11.56 17.20 12.17
C SER A 39 10.50 17.41 11.08
N VAL A 40 10.88 17.37 9.82
CA VAL A 40 9.95 17.52 8.68
C VAL A 40 8.88 16.41 8.74
N PRO A 41 7.61 16.70 8.41
CA PRO A 41 6.57 15.70 8.32
C PRO A 41 6.96 14.53 7.38
N LEU A 42 6.78 13.30 7.84
CA LEU A 42 7.11 12.10 7.09
C LEU A 42 5.86 11.42 6.55
N CYS A 43 5.91 11.07 5.27
CA CYS A 43 4.90 10.22 4.63
C CYS A 43 5.41 8.79 4.59
N GLY A 44 4.80 7.91 5.39
CA GLY A 44 5.15 6.50 5.43
C GLY A 44 4.55 5.73 4.26
N VAL A 45 5.29 4.76 3.74
CA VAL A 45 4.86 3.85 2.67
C VAL A 45 5.34 2.43 2.95
N GLY A 46 4.67 1.45 2.37
CA GLY A 46 5.10 0.05 2.40
C GLY A 46 4.18 -0.86 3.21
N GLY A 47 3.34 -1.59 2.48
CA GLY A 47 2.44 -2.58 3.06
C GLY A 47 1.38 -2.02 4.02
N LEU A 48 1.00 -0.76 3.86
CA LEU A 48 -0.01 -0.08 4.67
C LEU A 48 -1.42 -0.48 4.17
N ASN A 49 -1.86 -1.68 4.48
CA ASN A 49 -3.14 -2.24 4.05
C ASN A 49 -4.08 -2.60 5.22
N ASP A 50 -3.60 -2.42 6.45
CA ASP A 50 -4.39 -2.62 7.67
C ASP A 50 -4.79 -1.26 8.24
N PRO A 51 -6.10 -0.95 8.33
CA PRO A 51 -6.57 0.33 8.82
C PRO A 51 -6.15 0.64 10.25
N ASP A 52 -6.29 -0.33 11.14
CA ASP A 52 -5.99 -0.14 12.57
C ASP A 52 -4.49 0.10 12.77
N PHE A 53 -3.66 -0.62 12.02
CA PHE A 53 -2.22 -0.39 12.04
C PHE A 53 -1.87 1.01 11.54
N VAL A 54 -2.45 1.44 10.42
CA VAL A 54 -2.19 2.78 9.86
C VAL A 54 -2.60 3.87 10.84
N GLU A 55 -3.79 3.78 11.43
CA GLU A 55 -4.27 4.74 12.43
C GLU A 55 -3.33 4.80 13.64
N GLN A 56 -2.87 3.66 14.12
CA GLN A 56 -1.91 3.60 15.22
C GLN A 56 -0.58 4.31 14.89
N GLN A 57 -0.06 4.14 13.66
CA GLN A 57 1.18 4.81 13.25
C GLN A 57 1.01 6.34 13.13
N LEU A 58 -0.14 6.80 12.66
CA LEU A 58 -0.49 8.22 12.60
C LEU A 58 -0.69 8.80 14.00
N ALA A 59 -1.47 8.14 14.86
CA ALA A 59 -1.74 8.59 16.22
C ALA A 59 -0.49 8.65 17.10
N SER A 60 0.45 7.72 16.90
CA SER A 60 1.75 7.74 17.61
C SER A 60 2.71 8.83 17.12
N GLY A 61 2.40 9.50 16.02
CA GLY A 61 3.27 10.50 15.40
C GLY A 61 4.49 9.91 14.67
N ARG A 62 4.56 8.58 14.52
CA ARG A 62 5.64 7.92 13.79
C ARG A 62 5.71 8.39 12.33
N ILE A 63 4.54 8.57 11.72
CA ILE A 63 4.35 9.19 10.42
C ILE A 63 3.22 10.23 10.51
N GLN A 64 3.21 11.22 9.65
CA GLN A 64 2.17 12.24 9.58
C GLN A 64 1.22 12.02 8.40
N CYS A 65 1.62 11.18 7.44
CA CYS A 65 0.82 10.81 6.28
C CYS A 65 1.13 9.36 5.90
N ALA A 66 0.15 8.65 5.39
CA ALA A 66 0.29 7.30 4.87
C ALA A 66 0.09 7.27 3.36
N ALA A 67 1.08 6.78 2.63
CA ALA A 67 0.99 6.58 1.19
C ALA A 67 0.68 5.11 0.86
N MET A 68 -0.28 4.91 -0.02
CA MET A 68 -0.73 3.60 -0.45
C MET A 68 -0.84 3.56 -1.97
N CYS A 69 -0.29 2.53 -2.61
CA CYS A 69 -0.47 2.29 -4.04
C CYS A 69 -1.34 1.04 -4.26
N ARG A 70 -0.78 -0.14 -4.03
CA ARG A 70 -1.49 -1.40 -4.30
C ARG A 70 -2.75 -1.60 -3.46
N GLN A 71 -2.80 -1.03 -2.25
CA GLN A 71 -4.02 -1.07 -1.44
C GLN A 71 -5.16 -0.27 -2.08
N LEU A 72 -4.87 0.92 -2.62
CA LEU A 72 -5.88 1.72 -3.32
C LEU A 72 -6.28 1.13 -4.68
N LEU A 73 -5.40 0.34 -5.31
CA LEU A 73 -5.78 -0.48 -6.47
C LEU A 73 -6.70 -1.64 -6.05
N ALA A 74 -6.45 -2.25 -4.89
CA ALA A 74 -7.28 -3.33 -4.38
C ALA A 74 -8.66 -2.84 -3.94
N ASP A 75 -8.73 -1.65 -3.34
CA ASP A 75 -9.97 -1.00 -2.94
C ASP A 75 -9.87 0.52 -3.08
N PRO A 76 -10.37 1.10 -4.18
CA PRO A 76 -10.37 2.56 -4.38
C PRO A 76 -11.19 3.31 -3.33
N ASN A 77 -12.16 2.65 -2.70
CA ASN A 77 -13.03 3.21 -1.67
C ASN A 77 -12.51 3.00 -0.24
N TRP A 78 -11.25 2.65 -0.07
CA TRP A 78 -10.66 2.32 1.23
C TRP A 78 -10.93 3.39 2.30
N VAL A 79 -10.65 4.65 2.00
CA VAL A 79 -10.87 5.78 2.93
C VAL A 79 -12.37 5.97 3.21
N ASN A 80 -13.21 5.97 2.18
CA ASN A 80 -14.66 6.14 2.32
C ASN A 80 -15.29 5.03 3.17
N LYS A 81 -14.82 3.79 2.99
CA LYS A 81 -15.27 2.64 3.80
C LYS A 81 -14.89 2.81 5.27
N LEU A 82 -13.70 3.34 5.56
CA LEU A 82 -13.30 3.64 6.94
C LEU A 82 -14.14 4.73 7.56
N GLN A 83 -14.32 5.85 6.88
CA GLN A 83 -15.10 6.98 7.37
C GLN A 83 -16.57 6.62 7.64
N SER A 84 -17.12 5.68 6.87
CA SER A 84 -18.50 5.19 7.03
C SER A 84 -18.64 4.00 7.99
N GLY A 85 -17.58 3.60 8.70
CA GLY A 85 -17.61 2.46 9.62
C GLY A 85 -17.67 1.09 8.94
N ASN A 86 -17.37 1.01 7.64
CA ASN A 86 -17.44 -0.21 6.84
C ASN A 86 -16.06 -0.88 6.64
N ALA A 87 -15.16 -0.79 7.61
CA ALA A 87 -13.81 -1.34 7.53
C ALA A 87 -13.77 -2.85 7.15
N ALA A 88 -14.77 -3.61 7.60
CA ALA A 88 -14.89 -5.04 7.29
C ALA A 88 -15.14 -5.33 5.79
N LYS A 89 -15.61 -4.35 5.03
CA LYS A 89 -15.86 -4.47 3.58
C LYS A 89 -14.66 -4.10 2.72
N ILE A 90 -13.53 -3.74 3.33
CA ILE A 90 -12.31 -3.37 2.60
C ILE A 90 -11.69 -4.60 1.95
N HIS A 91 -11.45 -4.51 0.65
CA HIS A 91 -10.64 -5.49 -0.08
C HIS A 91 -9.15 -5.23 0.21
N ARG A 92 -8.57 -5.98 1.14
CA ARG A 92 -7.16 -5.82 1.50
C ARG A 92 -6.24 -6.38 0.42
N CYS A 93 -5.23 -5.62 0.04
CA CYS A 93 -4.21 -6.06 -0.90
C CYS A 93 -3.49 -7.32 -0.38
N VAL A 94 -3.62 -8.41 -1.11
CA VAL A 94 -2.98 -9.71 -0.78
C VAL A 94 -1.54 -9.80 -1.30
N ARG A 95 -1.00 -8.71 -1.83
CA ARG A 95 0.40 -8.59 -2.32
C ARG A 95 0.80 -9.64 -3.35
N CYS A 96 -0.14 -10.13 -4.13
CA CYS A 96 0.08 -11.17 -5.13
C CYS A 96 0.87 -10.69 -6.36
N ASN A 97 0.97 -9.38 -6.59
CA ASN A 97 1.63 -8.73 -7.72
C ASN A 97 1.14 -9.15 -9.13
N LYS A 98 0.09 -9.97 -9.23
CA LYS A 98 -0.33 -10.62 -10.49
C LYS A 98 -0.74 -9.63 -11.56
N LYS A 99 -1.74 -8.78 -11.29
CA LYS A 99 -2.28 -7.84 -12.29
C LYS A 99 -1.72 -6.43 -12.18
N CYS A 100 -1.26 -6.01 -11.00
CA CYS A 100 -0.66 -4.70 -10.84
C CYS A 100 0.75 -4.67 -11.43
N LEU A 101 1.71 -5.36 -10.82
CA LEU A 101 3.08 -5.41 -11.30
C LEU A 101 3.22 -6.27 -12.56
N GLY A 102 2.61 -7.46 -12.57
CA GLY A 102 2.62 -8.34 -13.74
C GLY A 102 1.99 -7.69 -14.96
N GLY A 103 0.89 -6.94 -14.78
CA GLY A 103 0.27 -6.17 -15.86
C GLY A 103 1.18 -5.05 -16.38
N LEU A 104 1.90 -4.36 -15.49
CA LEU A 104 2.87 -3.34 -15.87
C LEU A 104 4.02 -3.92 -16.70
N ILE A 105 4.60 -5.03 -16.24
CA ILE A 105 5.69 -5.72 -16.95
C ILE A 105 5.23 -6.24 -18.31
N ALA A 106 3.99 -6.73 -18.39
CA ALA A 106 3.41 -7.22 -19.65
C ALA A 106 2.86 -6.11 -20.55
N HIS A 107 3.04 -4.83 -20.22
CA HIS A 107 2.47 -3.67 -20.94
C HIS A 107 0.95 -3.71 -21.10
N GLN A 108 0.24 -4.37 -20.18
CA GLN A 108 -1.23 -4.50 -20.18
C GLN A 108 -1.93 -3.51 -19.22
N GLY A 109 -1.17 -2.56 -18.68
CA GLY A 109 -1.64 -1.62 -17.68
C GLY A 109 -1.68 -2.22 -16.27
N THR A 110 -1.92 -1.34 -15.30
CA THR A 110 -1.92 -1.70 -13.87
C THR A 110 -3.36 -1.92 -13.39
N ARG A 111 -3.65 -3.12 -12.93
CA ARG A 111 -4.98 -3.55 -12.45
C ARG A 111 -4.86 -4.34 -11.15
N CYS A 112 -6.00 -4.68 -10.53
CA CYS A 112 -6.05 -5.57 -9.38
C CYS A 112 -6.85 -6.85 -9.67
N VAL A 113 -6.61 -7.89 -8.90
CA VAL A 113 -7.43 -9.12 -8.93
C VAL A 113 -8.86 -8.85 -8.43
N TYR A 114 -9.05 -7.78 -7.66
CA TYR A 114 -10.36 -7.35 -7.14
C TYR A 114 -11.17 -6.45 -8.08
N ASP A 115 -10.67 -6.10 -9.27
CA ASP A 115 -11.35 -5.16 -10.19
C ASP A 115 -12.82 -5.54 -10.47
N ALA A 116 -13.09 -6.84 -10.66
CA ALA A 116 -14.44 -7.30 -10.92
C ALA A 116 -15.38 -7.14 -9.71
N LEU A 117 -14.85 -7.23 -8.49
CA LEU A 117 -15.61 -7.00 -7.26
C LEU A 117 -15.86 -5.51 -7.05
N ASN A 118 -14.82 -4.69 -7.24
CA ASN A 118 -14.93 -3.24 -7.14
C ASN A 118 -15.93 -2.66 -8.15
N ALA A 119 -15.95 -3.17 -9.38
CA ALA A 119 -16.90 -2.76 -10.40
C ALA A 119 -18.36 -3.07 -10.01
N LYS A 120 -18.60 -4.22 -9.37
CA LYS A 120 -19.93 -4.59 -8.87
C LYS A 120 -20.37 -3.66 -7.73
N GLU A 121 -19.47 -3.32 -6.81
CA GLU A 121 -19.78 -2.38 -5.72
C GLU A 121 -20.10 -0.98 -6.23
N GLN A 122 -19.41 -0.51 -7.27
CA GLN A 122 -19.64 0.79 -7.89
C GLN A 122 -20.93 0.83 -8.74
N GLY A 123 -21.32 -0.29 -9.36
CA GLY A 123 -22.55 -0.39 -10.15
C GLY A 123 -23.82 -0.63 -9.33
N SER A 124 -23.71 -0.74 -8.03
CA SER A 124 -24.85 -0.94 -7.09
C SER A 124 -25.35 0.36 -6.46
N ILE A 125 -24.98 1.51 -7.05
CA ILE A 125 -25.47 2.83 -6.66
C ILE A 125 -26.65 3.21 -7.54
#